data_ddb75698d9ef126318326258cb41a39d
#
_entry.id   ddb75698d9ef126318326258cb41a39d
#
_cell.length_a   1.000
_cell.length_b   1.000
_cell.length_c   1.000
_cell.angle_alpha   90.00
_cell.angle_beta   90.00
_cell.angle_gamma   90.00
#
_symmetry.space_group_name_H-M   'P 1'
#
loop_
_entity.id
_entity.type
_entity.pdbx_description
1 polymer ?
#
loop_
_entity_poly.entity_id
_entity_poly.type
_entity_poly.pdbx_seq_one_letter_code
_entity_poly.pdbx_strand_id
1 'polypeptide(L)'
;MKKDNGVNPETNMHIKLIAFIRLANIHLNHFPKHEKFGLCNQIRNCMYDVYNLVTECNKRYHKKTTLTILDVKHEQLRMMFKIAHELGYYHYKNHEQEFSEKEANRRYLAINIMIDEIGSMIGGWIKKNNQRESNHNV
;
A
#
# COMPACT_ATOMS: atom_id res chain seq x y z
N MET A 1 -12.92 27.49 4.75
CA MET A 1 -12.59 26.81 4.94
C MET A 1 -12.33 26.25 4.55
N LYS A 2 -12.10 26.56 4.35
CA LYS A 2 -11.81 25.89 4.20
C LYS A 2 -11.90 25.09 4.04
N LYS A 3 -11.88 25.04 3.53
CA LYS A 3 -12.02 24.18 3.60
C LYS A 3 -11.54 23.25 3.67
N ASP A 4 -10.77 23.76 3.53
CA ASP A 4 -10.38 22.53 3.73
C ASP A 4 -11.37 21.66 4.34
N ASN A 5 -11.86 21.06 4.11
CA ASN A 5 -12.91 20.27 4.52
C ASN A 5 -12.61 19.40 5.69
N GLY A 6 -11.58 19.72 6.44
CA GLY A 6 -11.22 18.99 7.61
C GLY A 6 -10.54 17.67 7.38
N VAL A 7 -10.22 17.33 6.14
CA VAL A 7 -9.52 16.08 5.86
C VAL A 7 -8.04 16.37 5.88
N ASN A 8 -7.33 15.82 6.87
CA ASN A 8 -5.89 15.99 6.98
C ASN A 8 -5.17 14.93 6.17
N PRO A 9 -3.84 15.04 5.98
CA PRO A 9 -3.07 14.08 5.16
C PRO A 9 -3.21 12.65 5.62
N GLU A 10 -3.27 12.42 6.92
CA GLU A 10 -3.38 11.08 7.47
C GLU A 10 -4.72 10.44 7.14
N THR A 11 -5.79 11.22 7.18
CA THR A 11 -7.13 10.75 6.78
C THR A 11 -7.15 10.44 5.29
N ASN A 12 -6.49 11.28 4.48
CA ASN A 12 -6.35 11.04 3.05
C ASN A 12 -5.63 9.72 2.77
N MET A 13 -4.67 9.37 3.60
CA MET A 13 -3.96 8.11 3.43
C MET A 13 -4.90 6.91 3.61
N HIS A 14 -5.82 6.95 4.57
CA HIS A 14 -6.82 5.90 4.73
C HIS A 14 -7.70 5.79 3.49
N ILE A 15 -8.11 6.92 2.92
CA ILE A 15 -8.93 6.93 1.70
C ILE A 15 -8.16 6.29 0.54
N LYS A 16 -6.88 6.67 0.37
CA LYS A 16 -6.03 6.09 -0.66
C LYS A 16 -5.81 4.60 -0.45
N LEU A 17 -5.61 4.18 0.79
CA LEU A 17 -5.41 2.77 1.10
C LEU A 17 -6.66 1.94 0.81
N ILE A 18 -7.85 2.46 1.10
CA ILE A 18 -9.09 1.75 0.80
C ILE A 18 -9.21 1.55 -0.71
N ALA A 19 -8.93 2.58 -1.51
CA ALA A 19 -8.97 2.46 -2.96
C ALA A 19 -7.95 1.45 -3.46
N PHE A 20 -6.74 1.47 -2.89
CA PHE A 20 -5.69 0.52 -3.22
C PHE A 20 -6.11 -0.92 -2.88
N ILE A 21 -6.62 -1.15 -1.66
CA ILE A 21 -7.05 -2.47 -1.22
C ILE A 21 -8.16 -3.01 -2.12
N ARG A 22 -9.08 -2.14 -2.53
CA ARG A 22 -10.18 -2.54 -3.42
C ARG A 22 -9.63 -3.04 -4.76
N LEU A 23 -8.71 -2.31 -5.38
CA LEU A 23 -8.11 -2.74 -6.64
C LEU A 23 -7.25 -4.00 -6.45
N ALA A 24 -6.46 -4.03 -5.38
CA ALA A 24 -5.60 -5.17 -5.08
C ALA A 24 -6.42 -6.45 -4.93
N ASN A 25 -7.56 -6.38 -4.24
CA ASN A 25 -8.41 -7.55 -4.06
C ASN A 25 -8.96 -8.08 -5.39
N ILE A 26 -9.26 -7.18 -6.34
CA ILE A 26 -9.69 -7.60 -7.67
C ILE A 26 -8.55 -8.40 -8.34
N HIS A 27 -7.32 -7.89 -8.28
CA HIS A 27 -6.16 -8.59 -8.87
C HIS A 27 -5.91 -9.93 -8.19
N LEU A 28 -5.89 -9.95 -6.86
CA LEU A 28 -5.59 -11.16 -6.09
C LEU A 28 -6.62 -12.27 -6.35
N ASN A 29 -7.87 -11.90 -6.59
CA ASN A 29 -8.92 -12.88 -6.87
C ASN A 29 -8.74 -13.57 -8.21
N HIS A 30 -7.91 -13.01 -9.10
CA HIS A 30 -7.59 -13.63 -10.39
C HIS A 30 -6.36 -14.54 -10.33
N PHE A 31 -5.52 -14.39 -9.33
CA PHE A 31 -4.24 -15.10 -9.24
C PHE A 31 -4.45 -16.62 -9.15
N PRO A 32 -3.39 -17.43 -9.37
CA PRO A 32 -3.52 -18.89 -9.32
C PRO A 32 -4.13 -19.38 -8.02
N LYS A 33 -4.98 -20.38 -8.10
CA LYS A 33 -5.65 -20.95 -6.93
C LYS A 33 -4.68 -21.41 -5.86
N HIS A 34 -3.51 -21.94 -6.27
CA HIS A 34 -2.54 -22.47 -5.30
C HIS A 34 -1.95 -21.38 -4.42
N GLU A 35 -2.12 -20.10 -4.78
CA GLU A 35 -1.62 -18.99 -3.96
C GLU A 35 -2.69 -18.38 -3.04
N LYS A 36 -3.88 -18.94 -3.05
CA LYS A 36 -4.98 -18.39 -2.23
C LYS A 36 -4.59 -18.28 -0.76
N PHE A 37 -3.94 -19.31 -0.22
CA PHE A 37 -3.50 -19.34 1.18
C PHE A 37 -2.00 -19.04 1.31
N GLY A 38 -1.33 -18.78 0.21
CA GLY A 38 0.09 -18.40 0.18
C GLY A 38 0.24 -16.90 -0.02
N LEU A 39 0.76 -16.52 -1.21
CA LEU A 39 1.09 -15.13 -1.49
C LEU A 39 -0.12 -14.19 -1.38
N CYS A 40 -1.30 -14.63 -1.86
CA CYS A 40 -2.49 -13.78 -1.78
C CYS A 40 -2.83 -13.45 -0.33
N ASN A 41 -2.76 -14.45 0.55
CA ASN A 41 -3.05 -14.25 1.96
C ASN A 41 -2.03 -13.32 2.62
N GLN A 42 -0.73 -13.50 2.28
CA GLN A 42 0.31 -12.64 2.81
C GLN A 42 0.16 -11.20 2.36
N ILE A 43 -0.19 -10.99 1.10
CA ILE A 43 -0.42 -9.63 0.58
C ILE A 43 -1.59 -8.98 1.31
N ARG A 44 -2.70 -9.70 1.47
CA ARG A 44 -3.86 -9.17 2.18
C ARG A 44 -3.53 -8.79 3.61
N ASN A 45 -2.83 -9.67 4.33
CA ASN A 45 -2.43 -9.37 5.70
C ASN A 45 -1.52 -8.14 5.76
N CYS A 46 -0.59 -8.03 4.81
CA CYS A 46 0.30 -6.87 4.75
C CYS A 46 -0.47 -5.58 4.49
N MET A 47 -1.45 -5.62 3.59
CA MET A 47 -2.30 -4.45 3.31
C MET A 47 -3.04 -3.99 4.57
N TYR A 48 -3.59 -4.94 5.32
CA TYR A 48 -4.30 -4.62 6.55
C TYR A 48 -3.35 -4.10 7.62
N ASP A 49 -2.13 -4.65 7.69
CA ASP A 49 -1.11 -4.16 8.61
C ASP A 49 -0.74 -2.71 8.29
N VAL A 50 -0.58 -2.38 7.01
CA VAL A 50 -0.30 -1.00 6.59
C VAL A 50 -1.45 -0.08 7.01
N TYR A 51 -2.68 -0.50 6.76
CA TYR A 51 -3.86 0.27 7.15
C TYR A 51 -3.88 0.53 8.66
N ASN A 52 -3.62 -0.52 9.45
CA ASN A 52 -3.63 -0.41 10.90
C ASN A 52 -2.48 0.45 11.42
N LEU A 53 -1.32 0.39 10.77
CA LEU A 53 -0.17 1.23 11.15
C LEU A 53 -0.46 2.70 10.89
N VAL A 54 -1.16 3.02 9.81
CA VAL A 54 -1.61 4.41 9.56
C VAL A 54 -2.52 4.87 10.69
N THR A 55 -3.45 4.01 11.11
CA THR A 55 -4.34 4.32 12.23
C THR A 55 -3.55 4.56 13.52
N GLU A 56 -2.58 3.69 13.79
CA GLU A 56 -1.73 3.83 14.98
C GLU A 56 -0.94 5.14 14.95
N CYS A 57 -0.34 5.47 13.80
CA CYS A 57 0.39 6.72 13.64
C CYS A 57 -0.49 7.94 13.92
N ASN A 58 -1.74 7.92 13.47
CA ASN A 58 -2.65 9.01 13.71
C ASN A 58 -2.92 9.23 15.19
N LYS A 59 -2.91 8.16 15.97
CA LYS A 59 -3.24 8.23 17.39
C LYS A 59 -2.05 8.48 18.30
N ARG A 60 -0.85 8.15 17.85
CA ARG A 60 0.33 8.31 18.71
C ARG A 60 0.81 9.76 18.71
N TYR A 61 1.24 10.22 19.88
CA TYR A 61 1.94 11.50 20.00
C TYR A 61 3.34 11.41 19.38
N HIS A 62 4.10 10.38 19.77
CA HIS A 62 5.42 10.12 19.19
C HIS A 62 5.27 9.11 18.07
N LYS A 63 5.62 9.53 16.84
CA LYS A 63 5.29 8.78 15.65
C LYS A 63 6.50 8.13 14.96
N LYS A 64 7.72 8.47 15.38
CA LYS A 64 8.93 8.08 14.64
C LYS A 64 9.04 6.58 14.44
N THR A 65 8.89 5.80 15.51
CA THR A 65 9.03 4.35 15.47
C THR A 65 7.93 3.72 14.59
N THR A 66 6.68 4.15 14.80
CA THR A 66 5.55 3.61 14.03
C THR A 66 5.68 3.96 12.55
N LEU A 67 6.16 5.17 12.22
CA LEU A 67 6.38 5.56 10.83
C LEU A 67 7.47 4.71 10.18
N THR A 68 8.53 4.38 10.93
CA THR A 68 9.58 3.50 10.42
C THR A 68 9.03 2.11 10.10
N ILE A 69 8.20 1.57 11.00
CA ILE A 69 7.57 0.27 10.79
C ILE A 69 6.64 0.31 9.57
N LEU A 70 5.87 1.38 9.45
CA LEU A 70 4.96 1.60 8.32
C LEU A 70 5.73 1.63 7.00
N ASP A 71 6.84 2.36 6.98
CA ASP A 71 7.67 2.48 5.78
C ASP A 71 8.21 1.12 5.33
N VAL A 72 8.67 0.31 6.29
CA VAL A 72 9.16 -1.04 6.00
C VAL A 72 8.03 -1.95 5.48
N LYS A 73 6.85 -1.89 6.12
CA LYS A 73 5.69 -2.68 5.68
C LYS A 73 5.25 -2.31 4.27
N HIS A 74 5.27 -1.03 3.96
CA HIS A 74 4.94 -0.54 2.62
C HIS A 74 5.92 -1.10 1.58
N GLU A 75 7.22 -1.13 1.90
CA GLU A 75 8.19 -1.69 0.97
C GLU A 75 8.02 -3.20 0.82
N GLN A 76 7.70 -3.91 1.89
CA GLN A 76 7.39 -5.33 1.82
C GLN A 76 6.18 -5.59 0.92
N LEU A 77 5.17 -4.75 1.00
CA LEU A 77 3.99 -4.84 0.15
C LEU A 77 4.36 -4.65 -1.33
N ARG A 78 5.17 -3.63 -1.61
CA ARG A 78 5.67 -3.39 -2.97
C ARG A 78 6.37 -4.64 -3.51
N MET A 79 7.26 -5.24 -2.72
CA MET A 79 8.06 -6.38 -3.15
C MET A 79 7.21 -7.64 -3.33
N MET A 80 6.13 -7.80 -2.57
CA MET A 80 5.23 -8.93 -2.78
C MET A 80 4.45 -8.82 -4.09
N PHE A 81 4.03 -7.62 -4.48
CA PHE A 81 3.43 -7.43 -5.80
C PHE A 81 4.45 -7.61 -6.91
N LYS A 82 5.71 -7.22 -6.67
CA LYS A 82 6.77 -7.45 -7.64
C LYS A 82 6.98 -8.94 -7.88
N ILE A 83 7.05 -9.74 -6.82
CA ILE A 83 7.24 -11.19 -7.02
C ILE A 83 6.05 -11.82 -7.73
N ALA A 84 4.84 -11.35 -7.45
CA ALA A 84 3.66 -11.83 -8.18
C ALA A 84 3.79 -11.56 -9.68
N HIS A 85 4.26 -10.37 -10.04
CA HIS A 85 4.47 -10.00 -11.44
C HIS A 85 5.57 -10.88 -12.07
N GLU A 86 6.68 -11.05 -11.37
CA GLU A 86 7.81 -11.85 -11.89
C GLU A 86 7.47 -13.31 -12.04
N LEU A 87 6.56 -13.83 -11.23
CA LEU A 87 6.09 -15.22 -11.35
C LEU A 87 4.99 -15.38 -12.39
N GLY A 88 4.61 -14.30 -13.08
CA GLY A 88 3.62 -14.35 -14.13
C GLY A 88 2.18 -14.38 -13.64
N TYR A 89 1.93 -14.08 -12.38
CA TYR A 89 0.59 -14.17 -11.82
C TYR A 89 -0.36 -13.12 -12.39
N TYR A 90 0.14 -12.03 -12.93
CA TYR A 90 -0.68 -11.00 -13.57
C TYR A 90 -1.25 -11.44 -14.93
N HIS A 91 -0.80 -12.60 -15.45
CA HIS A 91 -1.41 -13.20 -16.63
C HIS A 91 -2.68 -13.98 -16.30
N TYR A 92 -3.00 -14.16 -15.01
CA TYR A 92 -4.13 -15.00 -14.60
C TYR A 92 -5.43 -14.19 -14.55
N LYS A 93 -6.48 -14.79 -15.09
CA LYS A 93 -7.86 -14.30 -15.01
C LYS A 93 -8.71 -15.46 -14.50
N ASN A 94 -9.41 -15.26 -13.39
CA ASN A 94 -10.19 -16.30 -12.76
C ASN A 94 -9.40 -17.61 -12.60
N HIS A 95 -8.14 -17.46 -12.13
CA HIS A 95 -7.23 -18.56 -11.79
C HIS A 95 -6.61 -19.27 -12.98
N GLU A 96 -6.79 -18.78 -14.21
CA GLU A 96 -6.20 -19.40 -15.42
C GLU A 96 -5.46 -18.35 -16.24
N GLN A 97 -4.42 -18.81 -16.96
CA GLN A 97 -3.59 -17.90 -17.76
C GLN A 97 -4.37 -17.45 -19.00
N GLU A 98 -4.98 -16.30 -18.94
CA GLU A 98 -5.80 -15.76 -20.04
C GLU A 98 -5.42 -14.35 -20.48
N PHE A 99 -4.81 -13.54 -19.59
CA PHE A 99 -4.42 -12.19 -19.96
C PHE A 99 -3.13 -12.20 -20.79
N SER A 100 -3.10 -11.34 -21.80
CA SER A 100 -1.90 -11.13 -22.61
C SER A 100 -0.80 -10.46 -21.79
N GLU A 101 0.42 -10.45 -22.33
CA GLU A 101 1.54 -9.73 -21.74
C GLU A 101 1.19 -8.25 -21.58
N LYS A 102 0.58 -7.64 -22.59
CA LYS A 102 0.18 -6.24 -22.56
C LYS A 102 -0.82 -5.97 -21.43
N GLU A 103 -1.83 -6.83 -21.28
CA GLU A 103 -2.83 -6.67 -20.25
C GLU A 103 -2.24 -6.90 -18.85
N ALA A 104 -1.39 -7.91 -18.70
CA ALA A 104 -0.72 -8.19 -17.44
C ALA A 104 0.12 -7.00 -16.98
N ASN A 105 0.89 -6.42 -17.89
CA ASN A 105 1.73 -5.25 -17.59
C ASN A 105 0.88 -4.03 -17.24
N ARG A 106 -0.25 -3.83 -17.94
CA ARG A 106 -1.15 -2.73 -17.65
C ARG A 106 -1.72 -2.82 -16.25
N ARG A 107 -2.12 -4.03 -15.85
CA ARG A 107 -2.69 -4.26 -14.52
C ARG A 107 -1.65 -4.07 -13.42
N TYR A 108 -0.45 -4.59 -13.64
CA TYR A 108 0.63 -4.43 -12.67
C TYR A 108 1.01 -2.95 -12.53
N LEU A 109 1.09 -2.22 -13.65
CA LEU A 109 1.40 -0.79 -13.61
C LEU A 109 0.35 -0.03 -12.80
N ALA A 110 -0.93 -0.38 -12.97
CA ALA A 110 -2.01 0.30 -12.25
C ALA A 110 -1.84 0.17 -10.73
N ILE A 111 -1.50 -1.04 -10.24
CA ILE A 111 -1.32 -1.23 -8.81
C ILE A 111 -0.04 -0.53 -8.31
N ASN A 112 1.02 -0.55 -9.12
CA ASN A 112 2.29 0.11 -8.77
C ASN A 112 2.16 1.61 -8.64
N ILE A 113 1.37 2.24 -9.49
CA ILE A 113 1.13 3.69 -9.39
C ILE A 113 0.52 4.00 -8.03
N MET A 114 -0.45 3.21 -7.58
CA MET A 114 -1.07 3.42 -6.27
C MET A 114 -0.11 3.15 -5.12
N ILE A 115 0.72 2.11 -5.24
CA ILE A 115 1.76 1.83 -4.23
C ILE A 115 2.71 3.02 -4.12
N ASP A 116 3.12 3.58 -5.25
CA ASP A 116 4.03 4.72 -5.26
C ASP A 116 3.39 5.97 -4.66
N GLU A 117 2.10 6.20 -4.93
CA GLU A 117 1.39 7.33 -4.33
C GLU A 117 1.36 7.20 -2.81
N ILE A 118 1.05 6.02 -2.30
CA ILE A 118 1.03 5.76 -0.87
C ILE A 118 2.43 5.95 -0.29
N GLY A 119 3.45 5.46 -0.99
CA GLY A 119 4.85 5.63 -0.57
C GLY A 119 5.25 7.08 -0.46
N SER A 120 4.83 7.91 -1.43
CA SER A 120 5.09 9.35 -1.38
C SER A 120 4.42 10.00 -0.18
N MET A 121 3.21 9.60 0.15
CA MET A 121 2.50 10.12 1.32
C MET A 121 3.21 9.73 2.62
N ILE A 122 3.67 8.48 2.72
CA ILE A 122 4.43 8.02 3.89
C ILE A 122 5.73 8.82 4.01
N GLY A 123 6.46 8.98 2.90
CA GLY A 123 7.70 9.76 2.88
C GLY A 123 7.49 11.20 3.32
N GLY A 124 6.42 11.82 2.84
CA GLY A 124 6.08 13.18 3.25
C GLY A 124 5.75 13.26 4.72
N TRP A 125 5.06 12.26 5.25
CA TRP A 125 4.73 12.20 6.68
C TRP A 125 5.99 12.07 7.54
N ILE A 126 6.90 11.19 7.12
CA ILE A 126 8.18 11.01 7.81
C ILE A 126 8.96 12.33 7.83
N LYS A 127 9.05 12.99 6.67
CA LYS A 127 9.76 14.26 6.55
C LYS A 127 9.15 15.32 7.46
N LYS A 128 7.84 15.43 7.47
CA LYS A 128 7.12 16.39 8.30
C LYS A 128 7.34 16.10 9.79
N ASN A 129 7.32 14.83 10.17
CA ASN A 129 7.53 14.43 11.55
C ASN A 129 8.97 14.75 12.00
N ASN A 130 9.95 14.49 11.13
CA ASN A 130 11.36 14.81 11.44
C ASN A 130 11.56 16.31 11.60
N GLN A 131 10.91 17.13 10.80
CA GLN A 131 10.97 18.59 10.93
C GLN A 131 10.38 19.05 12.26
N ARG A 132 9.24 18.45 12.66
CA ARG A 132 8.62 18.77 13.94
C ARG A 132 9.53 18.44 15.11
N GLU A 133 10.17 17.26 15.07
CA GLU A 133 11.07 16.85 16.14
C GLU A 133 12.29 17.77 16.21
N SER A 134 12.86 18.11 15.04
CA SER A 134 14.00 19.02 14.98
C SER A 134 13.65 20.39 15.55
N ASN A 135 12.51 20.94 15.17
CA ASN A 135 12.08 22.24 15.70
C ASN A 135 11.79 22.19 17.20
N HIS A 136 11.30 21.07 17.68
CA HIS A 136 10.97 20.90 19.09
C HIS A 136 12.22 20.80 19.95
N ASN A 137 13.32 20.30 19.39
CA ASN A 137 14.57 20.13 20.11
C ASN A 137 15.45 21.39 20.12
N VAL A 138 15.03 22.42 19.41
CA VAL A 138 15.70 23.71 19.42
C VAL A 138 15.14 24.61 20.53
#